data_e71e77a0b6ec468d7a30695e1dc3d5ba
#
_entry.id   e71e77a0b6ec468d7a30695e1dc3d5ba
#
_cell.length_a   1.000
_cell.length_b   1.000
_cell.length_c   1.000
_cell.angle_alpha   90.00
_cell.angle_beta   90.00
_cell.angle_gamma   90.00
#
_symmetry.space_group_name_H-M   'P 1'
#
loop_
_entity.id
_entity.type
_entity.pdbx_description
1 polymer ?
#
loop_
_entity_poly.entity_id
_entity_poly.type
_entity_poly.pdbx_seq_one_letter_code
_entity_poly.pdbx_strand_id
1 'polypeptide(L)'
;MARSVILLGIVLLCRLSPPAVAQSRYFTRTGHISFFSKAPLEDIEASTKQVVSFLDLKTGEMVFSVPMKMFQFRKSLMQEHFNENYVESDKYPKATFKGKVVNIQSVNLAQDNLYKVLIEGVLTIHGVDRPVRTEGTLEVKNKQMVGKSTFSVTPQEFNIEIPFLVKEHIAKRIDITVNVVYVPYVEKSL
;
A
#
# COMPACT_ATOMS: atom_id res chain seq x y z
N MET A 1 70.50 21.63 37.30
CA MET A 1 69.11 22.06 37.13
C MET A 1 68.64 21.47 35.79
N ALA A 2 67.97 20.33 35.83
CA ALA A 2 67.44 19.63 34.65
C ALA A 2 65.93 19.91 34.55
N ARG A 3 65.46 20.57 33.50
CA ARG A 3 64.04 20.78 33.20
C ARG A 3 63.53 19.64 32.35
N SER A 4 62.71 18.76 32.95
CA SER A 4 61.95 17.73 32.22
C SER A 4 60.75 18.39 31.52
N VAL A 5 60.73 18.27 30.18
CA VAL A 5 59.59 18.66 29.36
C VAL A 5 58.71 17.41 29.18
N ILE A 6 57.54 17.40 29.80
CA ILE A 6 56.52 16.37 29.60
C ILE A 6 55.74 16.69 28.34
N LEU A 7 55.94 15.93 27.29
CA LEU A 7 55.12 16.01 26.05
C LEU A 7 53.82 15.29 26.28
N LEU A 8 52.72 16.03 26.44
CA LEU A 8 51.37 15.46 26.54
C LEU A 8 50.83 15.15 25.14
N GLY A 9 50.91 13.89 24.74
CA GLY A 9 50.32 13.43 23.48
C GLY A 9 48.83 13.34 23.54
N ILE A 10 48.12 14.25 22.83
CA ILE A 10 46.67 14.21 22.65
C ILE A 10 46.36 13.11 21.62
N VAL A 11 45.90 11.96 22.09
CA VAL A 11 45.35 10.90 21.22
C VAL A 11 43.95 11.31 20.78
N LEU A 12 43.83 11.83 19.56
CA LEU A 12 42.53 12.13 18.93
C LEU A 12 41.81 10.82 18.56
N LEU A 13 40.92 10.32 19.42
CA LEU A 13 40.06 9.18 19.11
C LEU A 13 39.04 9.62 18.04
N CYS A 14 39.36 9.37 16.75
CA CYS A 14 38.35 9.42 15.69
C CYS A 14 37.31 8.35 15.96
N ARG A 15 36.15 8.72 16.47
CA ARG A 15 34.96 7.86 16.54
C ARG A 15 34.48 7.61 15.12
N LEU A 16 34.80 6.46 14.57
CA LEU A 16 34.20 5.93 13.34
C LEU A 16 32.73 5.63 13.67
N SER A 17 31.83 6.56 13.34
CA SER A 17 30.39 6.27 13.35
C SER A 17 30.12 5.21 12.30
N PRO A 18 29.44 4.10 12.64
CA PRO A 18 29.05 3.11 11.64
C PRO A 18 28.19 3.80 10.58
N PRO A 19 28.32 3.44 9.28
CA PRO A 19 27.48 3.98 8.24
C PRO A 19 26.02 3.72 8.60
N ALA A 20 25.21 4.77 8.68
CA ALA A 20 23.79 4.64 8.85
C ALA A 20 23.27 3.87 7.63
N VAL A 21 22.87 2.61 7.83
CA VAL A 21 22.18 1.83 6.80
C VAL A 21 20.91 2.60 6.46
N ALA A 22 20.88 3.18 5.25
CA ALA A 22 19.72 3.92 4.80
C ALA A 22 18.50 3.00 4.83
N GLN A 23 17.52 3.36 5.64
CA GLN A 23 16.26 2.61 5.78
C GLN A 23 15.57 2.58 4.41
N SER A 24 15.52 1.41 3.77
CA SER A 24 14.88 1.26 2.45
C SER A 24 13.47 0.71 2.53
N ARG A 25 13.12 0.05 3.63
CA ARG A 25 11.84 -0.63 3.80
C ARG A 25 10.84 0.20 4.57
N TYR A 26 9.64 0.29 4.03
CA TYR A 26 8.53 1.04 4.59
C TYR A 26 7.31 0.14 4.72
N PHE A 27 6.44 0.40 5.69
CA PHE A 27 5.24 -0.37 5.89
C PHE A 27 4.08 0.49 6.41
N THR A 28 2.87 -0.04 6.29
CA THR A 28 1.67 0.41 6.98
C THR A 28 0.84 -0.78 7.43
N ARG A 29 0.04 -0.60 8.48
CA ARG A 29 -0.99 -1.55 8.92
C ARG A 29 -2.38 -0.92 8.95
N THR A 30 -2.46 0.36 8.65
CA THR A 30 -3.65 1.18 8.72
C THR A 30 -3.90 1.91 7.40
N GLY A 31 -3.46 1.30 6.29
CA GLY A 31 -3.75 1.82 4.97
C GLY A 31 -5.26 1.85 4.73
N HIS A 32 -5.72 2.86 4.00
CA HIS A 32 -7.12 3.03 3.63
C HIS A 32 -7.33 2.65 2.17
N ILE A 33 -8.29 1.78 1.92
CA ILE A 33 -8.81 1.48 0.59
C ILE A 33 -10.32 1.66 0.61
N SER A 34 -10.83 2.33 -0.41
CA SER A 34 -12.26 2.40 -0.70
C SER A 34 -12.53 1.94 -2.12
N PHE A 35 -13.74 1.48 -2.36
CA PHE A 35 -14.23 1.28 -3.71
C PHE A 35 -15.59 1.94 -3.90
N PHE A 36 -15.86 2.31 -5.14
CA PHE A 36 -17.10 2.96 -5.54
C PHE A 36 -17.66 2.30 -6.80
N SER A 37 -18.93 1.97 -6.76
CA SER A 37 -19.71 1.42 -7.88
C SER A 37 -20.86 2.36 -8.17
N LYS A 38 -20.80 3.07 -9.30
CA LYS A 38 -21.86 3.96 -9.75
C LYS A 38 -22.80 3.21 -10.67
N ALA A 39 -23.96 2.83 -10.18
CA ALA A 39 -24.98 2.12 -10.94
C ALA A 39 -26.25 2.94 -11.14
N PRO A 40 -27.11 2.60 -12.12
CA PRO A 40 -28.32 3.39 -12.42
C PRO A 40 -29.29 3.53 -11.24
N LEU A 41 -29.42 2.49 -10.41
CA LEU A 41 -30.40 2.45 -9.32
C LEU A 41 -29.81 2.77 -7.96
N GLU A 42 -28.55 2.46 -7.73
CA GLU A 42 -27.91 2.65 -6.43
C GLU A 42 -26.39 2.80 -6.53
N ASP A 43 -25.86 3.79 -5.83
CA ASP A 43 -24.42 3.93 -5.64
C ASP A 43 -23.98 3.06 -4.44
N ILE A 44 -22.94 2.24 -4.65
CA ILE A 44 -22.37 1.39 -3.61
C ILE A 44 -20.98 1.91 -3.30
N GLU A 45 -20.75 2.22 -2.03
CA GLU A 45 -19.45 2.62 -1.50
C GLU A 45 -19.12 1.77 -0.27
N ALA A 46 -17.87 1.30 -0.23
CA ALA A 46 -17.33 0.66 0.96
C ALA A 46 -15.85 1.01 1.14
N SER A 47 -15.39 0.93 2.38
CA SER A 47 -13.99 1.23 2.70
C SER A 47 -13.47 0.40 3.86
N THR A 48 -12.15 0.23 3.90
CA THR A 48 -11.44 -0.37 5.04
C THR A 48 -10.21 0.45 5.40
N LYS A 49 -9.86 0.46 6.70
CA LYS A 49 -8.62 1.03 7.24
C LYS A 49 -7.66 -0.04 7.75
N GLN A 50 -7.90 -1.30 7.43
CA GLN A 50 -7.09 -2.44 7.89
C GLN A 50 -6.24 -3.04 6.75
N VAL A 51 -5.58 -2.18 6.00
CA VAL A 51 -4.72 -2.57 4.90
C VAL A 51 -3.28 -2.64 5.38
N VAL A 52 -2.64 -3.79 5.15
CA VAL A 52 -1.21 -3.95 5.36
C VAL A 52 -0.50 -3.80 4.03
N SER A 53 0.54 -2.98 4.00
CA SER A 53 1.39 -2.82 2.83
C SER A 53 2.86 -2.67 3.22
N PHE A 54 3.75 -3.19 2.36
CA PHE A 54 5.19 -2.98 2.39
C PHE A 54 5.66 -2.40 1.07
N LEU A 55 6.65 -1.51 1.14
CA LEU A 55 7.34 -0.93 0.01
C LEU A 55 8.84 -0.90 0.30
N ASP A 56 9.65 -1.47 -0.58
CA ASP A 56 11.11 -1.33 -0.57
C ASP A 56 11.53 -0.26 -1.58
N LEU A 57 12.06 0.85 -1.10
CA LEU A 57 12.50 1.97 -1.96
C LEU A 57 13.79 1.67 -2.75
N LYS A 58 14.52 0.62 -2.40
CA LYS A 58 15.71 0.21 -3.13
C LYS A 58 15.34 -0.55 -4.41
N THR A 59 14.37 -1.45 -4.32
CA THR A 59 13.95 -2.33 -5.42
C THR A 59 12.68 -1.85 -6.11
N GLY A 60 11.87 -1.04 -5.42
CA GLY A 60 10.51 -0.66 -5.82
C GLY A 60 9.47 -1.72 -5.50
N GLU A 61 9.87 -2.89 -4.98
CA GLU A 61 8.93 -3.97 -4.66
C GLU A 61 7.91 -3.52 -3.64
N MET A 62 6.64 -3.87 -3.90
CA MET A 62 5.54 -3.57 -3.00
C MET A 62 4.55 -4.73 -2.91
N VAL A 63 3.97 -4.87 -1.73
CA VAL A 63 2.91 -5.84 -1.47
C VAL A 63 1.77 -5.19 -0.71
N PHE A 64 0.54 -5.63 -0.99
CA PHE A 64 -0.65 -5.28 -0.22
C PHE A 64 -1.35 -6.54 0.23
N SER A 65 -1.96 -6.48 1.40
CA SER A 65 -2.87 -7.48 1.93
C SER A 65 -4.08 -6.77 2.51
N VAL A 66 -5.26 -7.08 1.98
CA VAL A 66 -6.53 -6.42 2.28
C VAL A 66 -7.53 -7.46 2.76
N PRO A 67 -7.84 -7.53 4.06
CA PRO A 67 -8.85 -8.45 4.57
C PRO A 67 -10.24 -8.06 4.05
N MET A 68 -10.93 -8.95 3.34
CA MET A 68 -12.20 -8.65 2.67
C MET A 68 -13.33 -8.39 3.66
N LYS A 69 -13.39 -9.13 4.76
CA LYS A 69 -14.40 -8.93 5.82
C LYS A 69 -14.33 -7.57 6.53
N MET A 70 -13.22 -6.83 6.36
CA MET A 70 -13.01 -5.54 7.04
C MET A 70 -13.55 -4.35 6.25
N PHE A 71 -14.12 -4.57 5.07
CA PHE A 71 -14.84 -3.51 4.36
C PHE A 71 -16.13 -3.14 5.09
N GLN A 72 -16.33 -1.84 5.31
CA GLN A 72 -17.51 -1.28 5.95
C GLN A 72 -18.40 -0.63 4.90
N PHE A 73 -19.67 -0.95 4.94
CA PHE A 73 -20.72 -0.43 4.06
C PHE A 73 -21.70 0.43 4.86
N ARG A 74 -22.43 1.30 4.17
CA ARG A 74 -23.50 2.09 4.80
C ARG A 74 -24.67 1.21 5.24
N LYS A 75 -24.97 0.13 4.49
CA LYS A 75 -26.07 -0.81 4.76
C LYS A 75 -25.48 -2.18 5.11
N SER A 76 -25.88 -2.74 6.25
CA SER A 76 -25.40 -4.06 6.71
C SER A 76 -25.72 -5.18 5.73
N LEU A 77 -26.90 -5.14 5.11
CA LEU A 77 -27.29 -6.13 4.10
C LEU A 77 -26.36 -6.13 2.87
N MET A 78 -25.87 -4.95 2.44
CA MET A 78 -24.89 -4.88 1.36
C MET A 78 -23.54 -5.49 1.77
N GLN A 79 -23.14 -5.28 3.02
CA GLN A 79 -21.91 -5.88 3.57
C GLN A 79 -22.02 -7.40 3.65
N GLU A 80 -23.16 -7.92 4.03
CA GLU A 80 -23.45 -9.36 4.06
C GLU A 80 -23.38 -9.95 2.65
N HIS A 81 -24.14 -9.38 1.69
CA HIS A 81 -24.10 -9.83 0.28
C HIS A 81 -22.70 -9.75 -0.33
N PHE A 82 -21.96 -8.68 -0.03
CA PHE A 82 -20.58 -8.55 -0.48
C PHE A 82 -19.70 -9.71 0.02
N ASN A 83 -19.79 -10.02 1.31
CA ASN A 83 -18.99 -11.08 1.92
C ASN A 83 -19.37 -12.48 1.48
N GLU A 84 -20.68 -12.75 1.37
CA GLU A 84 -21.19 -14.11 1.16
C GLU A 84 -21.37 -14.45 -0.32
N ASN A 85 -21.94 -13.51 -1.10
CA ASN A 85 -22.38 -13.80 -2.46
C ASN A 85 -21.40 -13.31 -3.54
N TYR A 86 -20.60 -12.27 -3.27
CA TYR A 86 -19.73 -11.69 -4.29
C TYR A 86 -18.26 -12.07 -4.10
N VAL A 87 -17.68 -11.77 -2.94
CA VAL A 87 -16.25 -12.05 -2.73
C VAL A 87 -15.98 -13.35 -2.00
N GLU A 88 -17.01 -14.05 -1.51
CA GLU A 88 -16.93 -15.28 -0.74
C GLU A 88 -15.81 -15.20 0.32
N SER A 89 -15.90 -14.20 1.21
CA SER A 89 -14.78 -13.83 2.10
C SER A 89 -14.36 -14.91 3.10
N ASP A 90 -15.17 -15.94 3.31
CA ASP A 90 -14.81 -17.14 4.07
C ASP A 90 -13.82 -18.03 3.30
N LYS A 91 -13.99 -18.13 1.99
CA LYS A 91 -13.15 -18.92 1.09
C LYS A 91 -11.95 -18.12 0.59
N TYR A 92 -12.15 -16.84 0.30
CA TYR A 92 -11.13 -15.90 -0.17
C TYR A 92 -10.98 -14.73 0.80
N PRO A 93 -10.34 -14.94 1.97
CA PRO A 93 -10.36 -13.99 3.07
C PRO A 93 -9.61 -12.67 2.79
N LYS A 94 -8.77 -12.64 1.75
CA LYS A 94 -7.93 -11.49 1.44
C LYS A 94 -7.86 -11.25 -0.06
N ALA A 95 -7.90 -9.97 -0.45
CA ALA A 95 -7.31 -9.53 -1.70
C ALA A 95 -5.84 -9.21 -1.47
N THR A 96 -4.99 -9.47 -2.48
CA THR A 96 -3.56 -9.19 -2.41
C THR A 96 -3.06 -8.51 -3.69
N PHE A 97 -2.04 -7.67 -3.54
CA PHE A 97 -1.28 -7.16 -4.68
C PHE A 97 0.20 -7.43 -4.44
N LYS A 98 0.88 -7.93 -5.47
CA LYS A 98 2.34 -8.12 -5.51
C LYS A 98 2.87 -7.47 -6.77
N GLY A 99 3.73 -6.50 -6.61
CA GLY A 99 4.23 -5.74 -7.76
C GLY A 99 5.37 -4.82 -7.39
N LYS A 100 5.56 -3.80 -8.20
CA LYS A 100 6.62 -2.82 -8.01
C LYS A 100 6.23 -1.43 -8.51
N VAL A 101 6.86 -0.43 -7.94
CA VAL A 101 6.96 0.92 -8.49
C VAL A 101 8.08 0.90 -9.52
N VAL A 102 7.75 1.04 -10.81
CA VAL A 102 8.70 0.88 -11.93
C VAL A 102 9.78 1.95 -11.91
N ASN A 103 9.39 3.18 -11.60
CA ASN A 103 10.27 4.34 -11.57
C ASN A 103 10.67 4.77 -10.16
N ILE A 104 10.87 3.82 -9.24
CA ILE A 104 11.19 4.10 -7.82
C ILE A 104 12.44 4.96 -7.65
N GLN A 105 13.39 4.88 -8.58
CA GLN A 105 14.64 5.65 -8.56
C GLN A 105 14.43 7.16 -8.67
N SER A 106 13.25 7.61 -9.12
CA SER A 106 12.88 9.03 -9.15
C SER A 106 12.49 9.59 -7.78
N VAL A 107 12.22 8.73 -6.79
CA VAL A 107 11.74 9.12 -5.47
C VAL A 107 12.91 9.45 -4.54
N ASN A 108 12.98 10.69 -4.08
CA ASN A 108 14.00 11.15 -3.14
C ASN A 108 13.38 11.51 -1.79
N LEU A 109 13.65 10.74 -0.75
CA LEU A 109 13.13 10.98 0.60
C LEU A 109 13.75 12.20 1.32
N ALA A 110 14.86 12.71 0.82
CA ALA A 110 15.51 13.89 1.42
C ALA A 110 14.84 15.21 1.01
N GLN A 111 13.91 15.18 0.06
CA GLN A 111 13.22 16.35 -0.47
C GLN A 111 11.72 16.18 -0.37
N ASP A 112 11.05 17.16 0.25
CA ASP A 112 9.60 17.25 0.23
C ASP A 112 9.13 17.47 -1.21
N ASN A 113 8.41 16.51 -1.76
CA ASN A 113 7.92 16.56 -3.13
C ASN A 113 6.79 15.55 -3.38
N LEU A 114 6.05 15.77 -4.47
CA LEU A 114 5.05 14.84 -5.00
C LEU A 114 5.60 14.14 -6.24
N TYR A 115 5.88 12.85 -6.14
CA TYR A 115 6.40 12.03 -7.21
C TYR A 115 5.27 11.28 -7.91
N LYS A 116 5.15 11.43 -9.23
CA LYS A 116 4.31 10.56 -10.05
C LYS A 116 5.00 9.22 -10.24
N VAL A 117 4.31 8.14 -9.95
CA VAL A 117 4.85 6.79 -10.02
C VAL A 117 3.99 5.89 -10.91
N LEU A 118 4.65 4.95 -11.56
CA LEU A 118 4.02 3.88 -12.33
C LEU A 118 4.12 2.59 -11.54
N ILE A 119 2.98 1.94 -11.33
CA ILE A 119 2.85 0.72 -10.53
C ILE A 119 2.43 -0.42 -11.45
N GLU A 120 3.16 -1.52 -11.41
CA GLU A 120 2.86 -2.74 -12.16
C GLU A 120 2.92 -3.94 -11.23
N GLY A 121 2.01 -4.89 -11.42
CA GLY A 121 2.01 -6.11 -10.63
C GLY A 121 0.80 -7.00 -10.91
N VAL A 122 0.57 -7.92 -9.99
CA VAL A 122 -0.54 -8.87 -10.02
C VAL A 122 -1.48 -8.58 -8.85
N LEU A 123 -2.74 -8.33 -9.16
CA LEU A 123 -3.83 -8.17 -8.20
C LEU A 123 -4.61 -9.48 -8.13
N THR A 124 -4.73 -10.03 -6.93
CA THR A 124 -5.53 -11.23 -6.66
C THR A 124 -6.78 -10.83 -5.90
N ILE A 125 -7.94 -11.09 -6.47
CA ILE A 125 -9.26 -10.94 -5.82
C ILE A 125 -10.03 -12.22 -6.09
N HIS A 126 -10.80 -12.70 -5.12
CA HIS A 126 -11.64 -13.91 -5.26
C HIS A 126 -10.86 -15.13 -5.80
N GLY A 127 -9.58 -15.25 -5.42
CA GLY A 127 -8.67 -16.30 -5.86
C GLY A 127 -8.18 -16.19 -7.31
N VAL A 128 -8.52 -15.13 -8.04
CA VAL A 128 -8.15 -14.92 -9.45
C VAL A 128 -7.08 -13.84 -9.56
N ASP A 129 -6.01 -14.16 -10.28
CA ASP A 129 -4.89 -13.26 -10.54
C ASP A 129 -5.11 -12.45 -11.82
N ARG A 130 -4.89 -11.14 -11.75
CA ARG A 130 -4.93 -10.25 -12.92
C ARG A 130 -3.74 -9.29 -12.91
N PRO A 131 -3.07 -9.08 -14.06
CA PRO A 131 -2.06 -8.06 -14.18
C PRO A 131 -2.72 -6.69 -14.09
N VAL A 132 -2.09 -5.79 -13.31
CA VAL A 132 -2.52 -4.40 -13.17
C VAL A 132 -1.34 -3.49 -13.48
N ARG A 133 -1.61 -2.45 -14.26
CA ARG A 133 -0.72 -1.33 -14.49
C ARG A 133 -1.49 -0.04 -14.24
N THR A 134 -1.02 0.77 -13.30
CA THR A 134 -1.71 2.00 -12.90
C THR A 134 -0.72 3.08 -12.51
N GLU A 135 -1.17 4.32 -12.61
CA GLU A 135 -0.45 5.47 -12.10
C GLU A 135 -0.80 5.69 -10.62
N GLY A 136 0.13 6.31 -9.93
CA GLY A 136 -0.05 6.73 -8.54
C GLY A 136 0.85 7.90 -8.20
N THR A 137 0.81 8.30 -6.95
CA THR A 137 1.71 9.31 -6.39
C THR A 137 2.33 8.82 -5.09
N LEU A 138 3.59 9.20 -4.86
CA LEU A 138 4.25 9.13 -3.57
C LEU A 138 4.58 10.57 -3.14
N GLU A 139 3.88 11.06 -2.14
CA GLU A 139 4.13 12.36 -1.53
C GLU A 139 5.10 12.18 -0.36
N VAL A 140 6.25 12.82 -0.45
CA VAL A 140 7.22 12.92 0.65
C VAL A 140 7.04 14.28 1.31
N LYS A 141 6.74 14.29 2.60
CA LYS A 141 6.61 15.53 3.40
C LYS A 141 7.07 15.26 4.82
N ASN A 142 8.02 16.08 5.31
CA ASN A 142 8.57 15.93 6.66
C ASN A 142 9.04 14.49 6.96
N LYS A 143 9.68 13.84 6.01
CA LYS A 143 10.12 12.42 6.06
C LYS A 143 8.99 11.38 6.19
N GLN A 144 7.74 11.78 6.12
CA GLN A 144 6.61 10.88 5.94
C GLN A 144 6.37 10.64 4.45
N MET A 145 5.87 9.48 4.12
CA MET A 145 5.55 9.12 2.74
C MET A 145 4.09 8.67 2.65
N VAL A 146 3.34 9.33 1.76
CA VAL A 146 1.94 9.01 1.51
C VAL A 146 1.81 8.50 0.07
N GLY A 147 1.34 7.27 -0.08
CA GLY A 147 1.04 6.67 -1.38
C GLY A 147 -0.44 6.80 -1.72
N LYS A 148 -0.75 7.23 -2.95
CA LYS A 148 -2.12 7.31 -3.47
C LYS A 148 -2.18 6.74 -4.87
N SER A 149 -3.26 6.02 -5.19
CA SER A 149 -3.57 5.56 -6.54
C SER A 149 -5.08 5.38 -6.69
N THR A 150 -5.58 5.56 -7.91
CA THR A 150 -6.97 5.23 -8.28
C THR A 150 -6.94 4.45 -9.58
N PHE A 151 -7.62 3.33 -9.60
CA PHE A 151 -7.76 2.47 -10.77
C PHE A 151 -9.11 1.76 -10.71
N SER A 152 -9.47 1.09 -11.79
CA SER A 152 -10.76 0.40 -11.86
C SER A 152 -10.58 -1.06 -12.23
N VAL A 153 -11.51 -1.87 -11.74
CA VAL A 153 -11.62 -3.30 -12.06
C VAL A 153 -13.05 -3.64 -12.49
N THR A 154 -13.24 -4.79 -13.11
CA THR A 154 -14.58 -5.35 -13.36
C THR A 154 -14.76 -6.63 -12.54
N PRO A 155 -15.94 -6.88 -11.94
CA PRO A 155 -16.21 -8.11 -11.20
C PRO A 155 -15.94 -9.38 -12.02
N GLN A 156 -16.28 -9.36 -13.31
CA GLN A 156 -16.13 -10.49 -14.23
C GLN A 156 -14.66 -10.90 -14.43
N GLU A 157 -13.71 -9.94 -14.38
CA GLU A 157 -12.27 -10.27 -14.46
C GLU A 157 -11.81 -11.16 -13.31
N PHE A 158 -12.53 -11.14 -12.19
CA PHE A 158 -12.21 -11.91 -10.98
C PHE A 158 -13.20 -13.06 -10.74
N ASN A 159 -13.95 -13.48 -11.77
CA ASN A 159 -14.95 -14.53 -11.68
C ASN A 159 -16.02 -14.26 -10.61
N ILE A 160 -16.33 -12.98 -10.38
CA ILE A 160 -17.43 -12.56 -9.50
C ILE A 160 -18.68 -12.39 -10.35
N GLU A 161 -19.63 -13.29 -10.16
CA GLU A 161 -20.89 -13.28 -10.89
C GLU A 161 -21.90 -12.30 -10.25
N ILE A 162 -22.50 -11.45 -11.07
CA ILE A 162 -23.57 -10.54 -10.67
C ILE A 162 -24.88 -11.13 -11.16
N PRO A 163 -25.80 -11.56 -10.26
CA PRO A 163 -27.10 -12.10 -10.64
C PRO A 163 -27.89 -11.11 -11.51
N PHE A 164 -28.58 -11.62 -12.51
CA PHE A 164 -29.34 -10.79 -13.46
C PHE A 164 -30.32 -9.83 -12.78
N LEU A 165 -30.98 -10.27 -11.70
CA LEU A 165 -31.99 -9.47 -10.95
C LEU A 165 -31.41 -8.21 -10.31
N VAL A 166 -30.12 -8.19 -9.98
CA VAL A 166 -29.44 -7.06 -9.33
C VAL A 166 -28.45 -6.33 -10.24
N LYS A 167 -28.43 -6.67 -11.53
CA LYS A 167 -27.46 -6.14 -12.49
C LYS A 167 -27.50 -4.63 -12.64
N GLU A 168 -28.69 -4.01 -12.46
CA GLU A 168 -28.87 -2.56 -12.52
C GLU A 168 -28.41 -1.83 -11.23
N HIS A 169 -28.14 -2.60 -10.16
CA HIS A 169 -27.67 -2.07 -8.86
C HIS A 169 -26.13 -2.10 -8.73
N ILE A 170 -25.43 -2.78 -9.64
CA ILE A 170 -23.97 -2.91 -9.56
C ILE A 170 -23.37 -2.46 -10.89
N ALA A 171 -22.42 -1.52 -10.81
CA ALA A 171 -21.74 -1.05 -12.01
C ALA A 171 -20.87 -2.16 -12.62
N LYS A 172 -20.75 -2.13 -13.94
CA LYS A 172 -19.82 -3.01 -14.65
C LYS A 172 -18.36 -2.75 -14.26
N ARG A 173 -18.07 -1.54 -13.82
CA ARG A 173 -16.73 -1.05 -13.47
C ARG A 173 -16.76 -0.49 -12.06
N ILE A 174 -15.83 -0.93 -11.25
CA ILE A 174 -15.67 -0.55 -9.85
C ILE A 174 -14.40 0.27 -9.72
N ASP A 175 -14.50 1.50 -9.22
CA ASP A 175 -13.36 2.37 -8.99
C ASP A 175 -12.78 2.10 -7.60
N ILE A 176 -11.47 1.83 -7.54
CA ILE A 176 -10.73 1.54 -6.32
C ILE A 176 -9.80 2.72 -6.03
N THR A 177 -9.88 3.26 -4.82
CA THR A 177 -8.99 4.32 -4.34
C THR A 177 -8.14 3.80 -3.19
N VAL A 178 -6.83 3.96 -3.32
CA VAL A 178 -5.82 3.57 -2.33
C VAL A 178 -5.21 4.82 -1.73
N ASN A 179 -5.12 4.88 -0.40
CA ASN A 179 -4.43 5.93 0.36
C ASN A 179 -3.68 5.30 1.52
N VAL A 180 -2.36 5.34 1.51
CA VAL A 180 -1.52 4.68 2.50
C VAL A 180 -0.46 5.63 3.04
N VAL A 181 -0.33 5.68 4.35
CA VAL A 181 0.75 6.40 5.03
C VAL A 181 1.80 5.38 5.44
N TYR A 182 2.98 5.51 4.89
CA TYR A 182 4.10 4.63 5.15
C TYR A 182 4.99 5.17 6.27
N VAL A 183 5.43 4.26 7.13
CA VAL A 183 6.46 4.53 8.16
C VAL A 183 7.66 3.61 7.93
N PRO A 184 8.87 4.02 8.33
CA PRO A 184 10.05 3.16 8.24
C PRO A 184 9.84 1.82 8.96
N TYR A 185 10.21 0.72 8.30
CA TYR A 185 10.19 -0.59 8.90
C TYR A 185 11.48 -0.84 9.68
N VAL A 186 11.42 -0.80 10.99
CA VAL A 186 12.55 -1.12 11.87
C VAL A 186 12.47 -2.59 12.22
N GLU A 187 13.45 -3.36 11.74
CA GLU A 187 13.62 -4.76 12.14
C GLU A 187 14.01 -4.79 13.62
N LYS A 188 13.16 -5.35 14.47
CA LYS A 188 13.55 -5.57 15.87
C LYS A 188 14.65 -6.64 15.87
N SER A 189 15.87 -6.25 16.22
CA SER A 189 16.90 -7.22 16.61
C SER A 189 16.39 -7.99 17.82
N LEU A 190 16.25 -9.31 17.67
CA LEU A 190 15.98 -10.26 18.75
C LEU A 190 17.18 -10.37 19.68
#